data_f2f91991ff85db989ec22d59f9cad821
#
_entry.id   f2f91991ff85db989ec22d59f9cad821
#
_cell.length_a   1.000
_cell.length_b   1.000
_cell.length_c   1.000
_cell.angle_alpha   90.00
_cell.angle_beta   90.00
_cell.angle_gamma   90.00
#
_symmetry.space_group_name_H-M   'P 1'
#
loop_
_entity.id
_entity.type
_entity.pdbx_description
1 polymer ?
#
loop_
_entity_poly.entity_id
_entity_poly.type
_entity_poly.pdbx_seq_one_letter_code
_entity_poly.pdbx_strand_id
1 'polypeptide(L)'
;TIQFKNKWSTTLLAHYENETEAHDKNKDGFLDVPQVKQYNFFNRWAYMGEKFVFQAGIKALSEERTSGQSAHHASTGELYKVGINTERYEAFTKNAYIFNREKNTNVALILSTSIHNQDAAYGNKLYNVDQTNFYGSLMFETEFSPQHSLSTGLSFNHDGYDQSYRLGHESGSPIPYSYTKENVVGAYAQYTLNLNDQWLMMAGIRGDHSSNHGFFITPRAHI
;
A
#
# COMPACT_ATOMS: atom_id res chain seq x y z
N THR A 1 -21.06 0.18 -6.57
CA THR A 1 -21.40 1.05 -5.41
C THR A 1 -22.90 1.10 -5.22
N ILE A 2 -23.36 0.90 -4.01
CA ILE A 2 -24.76 1.00 -3.60
C ILE A 2 -24.89 2.24 -2.73
N GLN A 3 -25.87 3.11 -3.03
CA GLN A 3 -26.17 4.30 -2.23
C GLN A 3 -27.46 4.10 -1.45
N PHE A 4 -27.45 4.50 -0.18
CA PHE A 4 -28.60 4.44 0.71
C PHE A 4 -29.17 5.85 0.94
N LYS A 5 -30.48 5.95 1.25
CA LYS A 5 -31.17 7.24 1.44
C LYS A 5 -30.61 8.08 2.60
N ASN A 6 -29.91 7.49 3.56
CA ASN A 6 -29.42 8.11 4.79
C ASN A 6 -27.95 8.58 4.72
N LYS A 7 -27.47 8.99 3.54
CA LYS A 7 -26.07 9.49 3.32
C LYS A 7 -24.99 8.40 3.42
N TRP A 8 -25.36 7.14 3.50
CA TRP A 8 -24.46 6.00 3.46
C TRP A 8 -24.30 5.44 2.05
N SER A 9 -23.14 4.93 1.76
CA SER A 9 -22.90 4.14 0.57
C SER A 9 -21.93 3.01 0.87
N THR A 10 -22.01 1.94 0.05
CA THR A 10 -21.04 0.85 0.10
C THR A 10 -20.56 0.49 -1.30
N THR A 11 -19.30 0.10 -1.39
CA THR A 11 -18.69 -0.44 -2.60
C THR A 11 -18.18 -1.83 -2.26
N LEU A 12 -18.58 -2.81 -3.05
CA LEU A 12 -18.08 -4.17 -2.99
C LEU A 12 -17.43 -4.49 -4.34
N LEU A 13 -16.20 -4.98 -4.30
CA LEU A 13 -15.46 -5.52 -5.44
C LEU A 13 -14.96 -6.91 -5.06
N ALA A 14 -15.12 -7.85 -5.98
CA ALA A 14 -14.55 -9.18 -5.88
C ALA A 14 -13.95 -9.55 -7.24
N HIS A 15 -12.78 -10.14 -7.21
CA HIS A 15 -12.11 -10.64 -8.39
C HIS A 15 -11.61 -12.06 -8.12
N TYR A 16 -11.79 -12.93 -9.08
CA TYR A 16 -11.25 -14.28 -9.09
C TYR A 16 -10.57 -14.52 -10.43
N GLU A 17 -9.38 -15.06 -10.38
CA GLU A 17 -8.61 -15.48 -11.55
C GLU A 17 -8.09 -16.90 -11.31
N ASN A 18 -8.13 -17.73 -12.33
CA ASN A 18 -7.63 -19.09 -12.29
C ASN A 18 -7.10 -19.49 -13.67
N GLU A 19 -5.86 -19.13 -13.94
CA GLU A 19 -5.13 -19.54 -15.13
C GLU A 19 -4.18 -20.68 -14.76
N THR A 20 -4.56 -21.90 -15.13
CA THR A 20 -3.80 -23.11 -14.78
C THR A 20 -3.21 -23.81 -16.00
N GLU A 21 -3.51 -23.32 -17.21
CA GLU A 21 -2.94 -23.91 -18.42
C GLU A 21 -1.47 -23.54 -18.57
N ALA A 22 -0.67 -24.51 -18.97
CA ALA A 22 0.74 -24.32 -19.25
C ALA A 22 0.91 -23.91 -20.73
N HIS A 23 1.17 -22.65 -20.99
CA HIS A 23 1.41 -22.12 -22.32
C HIS A 23 2.92 -22.02 -22.60
N ASP A 24 3.37 -22.75 -23.63
CA ASP A 24 4.74 -22.73 -24.18
C ASP A 24 4.60 -22.76 -25.72
N LYS A 25 4.22 -21.64 -26.33
CA LYS A 25 3.90 -21.54 -27.77
C LYS A 25 5.17 -21.56 -28.63
N ASN A 26 6.26 -21.01 -28.12
CA ASN A 26 7.55 -20.94 -28.82
C ASN A 26 8.35 -22.25 -28.65
N LYS A 27 7.92 -23.14 -27.75
CA LYS A 27 8.52 -24.46 -27.47
C LYS A 27 9.97 -24.38 -26.97
N ASP A 28 10.29 -23.35 -26.20
CA ASP A 28 11.61 -23.19 -25.59
C ASP A 28 11.75 -23.90 -24.24
N GLY A 29 10.66 -24.51 -23.76
CA GLY A 29 10.62 -25.24 -22.50
C GLY A 29 10.33 -24.36 -21.28
N PHE A 30 9.95 -23.10 -21.48
CA PHE A 30 9.50 -22.20 -20.42
C PHE A 30 8.04 -21.79 -20.63
N LEU A 31 7.36 -21.49 -19.56
CA LEU A 31 6.00 -20.96 -19.61
C LEU A 31 6.04 -19.51 -20.13
N ASP A 32 5.30 -19.23 -21.21
CA ASP A 32 5.14 -17.88 -21.78
C ASP A 32 4.44 -16.93 -20.84
N VAL A 33 3.50 -17.45 -20.03
CA VAL A 33 2.73 -16.71 -19.02
C VAL A 33 2.70 -17.51 -17.72
N PRO A 34 2.75 -16.86 -16.56
CA PRO A 34 2.58 -17.54 -15.28
C PRO A 34 1.20 -18.16 -15.15
N GLN A 35 1.14 -19.33 -14.51
CA GLN A 35 -0.10 -19.86 -13.96
C GLN A 35 -0.45 -19.04 -12.71
N VAL A 36 -1.70 -18.59 -12.60
CA VAL A 36 -2.16 -17.71 -11.52
C VAL A 36 -3.46 -18.23 -10.96
N LYS A 37 -3.55 -18.27 -9.63
CA LYS A 37 -4.80 -18.43 -8.91
C LYS A 37 -4.91 -17.30 -7.91
N GLN A 38 -5.91 -16.42 -8.09
CA GLN A 38 -6.04 -15.21 -7.29
C GLN A 38 -7.49 -15.03 -6.81
N TYR A 39 -7.59 -14.64 -5.55
CA TYR A 39 -8.80 -14.13 -4.93
C TYR A 39 -8.53 -12.72 -4.43
N ASN A 40 -9.35 -11.76 -4.82
CA ASN A 40 -9.24 -10.39 -4.36
C ASN A 40 -10.62 -9.88 -3.94
N PHE A 41 -10.69 -9.34 -2.74
CA PHE A 41 -11.90 -8.83 -2.14
C PHE A 41 -11.66 -7.43 -1.59
N PHE A 42 -12.60 -6.52 -1.82
CA PHE A 42 -12.61 -5.18 -1.26
C PHE A 42 -14.02 -4.77 -0.88
N ASN A 43 -14.18 -4.28 0.34
CA ASN A 43 -15.41 -3.65 0.76
C ASN A 43 -15.11 -2.31 1.44
N ARG A 44 -15.83 -1.29 1.05
CA ARG A 44 -15.75 0.06 1.61
C ARG A 44 -17.14 0.57 1.96
N TRP A 45 -17.27 1.14 3.13
CA TRP A 45 -18.41 1.92 3.58
C TRP A 45 -18.05 3.39 3.65
N ALA A 46 -18.97 4.26 3.29
CA ALA A 46 -18.82 5.69 3.37
C ALA A 46 -20.10 6.36 3.87
N TYR A 47 -19.91 7.39 4.70
CA TYR A 47 -20.95 8.29 5.15
C TYR A 47 -20.57 9.73 4.79
N MET A 48 -21.48 10.45 4.15
CA MET A 48 -21.26 11.82 3.67
C MET A 48 -22.26 12.76 4.33
N GLY A 49 -21.98 13.15 5.59
CA GLY A 49 -22.76 14.10 6.35
C GLY A 49 -22.40 15.55 6.06
N GLU A 50 -23.10 16.48 6.69
CA GLU A 50 -22.83 17.92 6.55
C GLU A 50 -21.55 18.36 7.27
N LYS A 51 -21.33 17.87 8.48
CA LYS A 51 -20.16 18.19 9.30
C LYS A 51 -19.21 17.03 9.45
N PHE A 52 -19.67 15.79 9.22
CA PHE A 52 -18.88 14.59 9.40
C PHE A 52 -18.85 13.75 8.13
N VAL A 53 -17.66 13.40 7.71
CA VAL A 53 -17.39 12.48 6.61
C VAL A 53 -16.63 11.27 7.17
N PHE A 54 -17.08 10.09 6.82
CA PHE A 54 -16.48 8.85 7.26
C PHE A 54 -16.32 7.90 6.09
N GLN A 55 -15.19 7.22 6.05
CA GLN A 55 -14.96 6.05 5.19
C GLN A 55 -14.21 4.99 5.97
N ALA A 56 -14.60 3.74 5.83
CA ALA A 56 -13.83 2.60 6.30
C ALA A 56 -13.87 1.49 5.26
N GLY A 57 -12.79 0.76 5.13
CA GLY A 57 -12.70 -0.32 4.17
C GLY A 57 -11.74 -1.41 4.60
N ILE A 58 -11.98 -2.59 4.05
CA ILE A 58 -11.13 -3.77 4.18
C ILE A 58 -10.81 -4.31 2.79
N LYS A 59 -9.63 -4.88 2.66
CA LYS A 59 -9.18 -5.58 1.45
C LYS A 59 -8.49 -6.88 1.86
N ALA A 60 -8.75 -7.94 1.10
CA ALA A 60 -8.06 -9.22 1.23
C ALA A 60 -7.62 -9.69 -0.15
N LEU A 61 -6.38 -10.15 -0.24
CA LEU A 61 -5.77 -10.74 -1.43
C LEU A 61 -5.14 -12.07 -1.02
N SER A 62 -5.39 -13.11 -1.82
CA SER A 62 -4.63 -14.36 -1.79
C SER A 62 -4.28 -14.70 -3.23
N GLU A 63 -2.99 -14.87 -3.51
CA GLU A 63 -2.47 -15.17 -4.84
C GLU A 63 -1.43 -16.29 -4.76
N GLU A 64 -1.60 -17.30 -5.62
CA GLU A 64 -0.60 -18.32 -5.93
C GLU A 64 -0.17 -18.11 -7.37
N ARG A 65 1.13 -17.96 -7.60
CA ARG A 65 1.71 -17.78 -8.94
C ARG A 65 2.83 -18.76 -9.18
N THR A 66 2.76 -19.46 -10.31
CA THR A 66 3.78 -20.43 -10.71
C THR A 66 4.25 -20.13 -12.13
N SER A 67 5.57 -20.18 -12.35
CA SER A 67 6.20 -20.02 -13.66
C SER A 67 7.48 -20.86 -13.73
N GLY A 68 8.22 -20.73 -14.84
CA GLY A 68 9.49 -21.42 -15.06
C GLY A 68 9.41 -22.47 -16.16
N GLN A 69 10.16 -23.56 -16.02
CA GLN A 69 10.25 -24.59 -17.06
C GLN A 69 8.97 -25.44 -17.14
N SER A 70 8.54 -25.75 -18.36
CA SER A 70 7.47 -26.68 -18.65
C SER A 70 7.98 -28.14 -18.58
N ALA A 71 7.10 -29.08 -18.16
CA ALA A 71 7.46 -30.51 -18.02
C ALA A 71 7.85 -31.20 -19.35
N HIS A 72 7.55 -30.59 -20.49
CA HIS A 72 7.75 -31.19 -21.80
C HIS A 72 9.23 -31.26 -22.29
N HIS A 73 10.14 -30.51 -21.63
CA HIS A 73 11.55 -30.43 -22.04
C HIS A 73 12.55 -30.79 -20.94
N ALA A 74 12.10 -31.51 -19.89
CA ALA A 74 12.98 -31.93 -18.83
C ALA A 74 13.94 -33.03 -19.31
N SER A 75 15.15 -32.65 -19.68
CA SER A 75 16.27 -33.59 -19.75
C SER A 75 16.87 -33.77 -18.36
N THR A 76 16.59 -34.91 -17.72
CA THR A 76 17.32 -35.48 -16.54
C THR A 76 17.81 -34.46 -15.49
N GLY A 77 16.92 -33.63 -14.91
CA GLY A 77 17.24 -32.71 -13.81
C GLY A 77 15.99 -32.15 -13.15
N GLU A 78 16.15 -31.54 -11.98
CA GLU A 78 15.06 -30.76 -11.37
C GLU A 78 14.71 -29.56 -12.25
N LEU A 79 13.43 -29.40 -12.54
CA LEU A 79 12.92 -28.24 -13.31
C LEU A 79 13.15 -26.95 -12.54
N TYR A 80 13.66 -25.92 -13.23
CA TYR A 80 13.65 -24.58 -12.66
C TYR A 80 12.21 -24.07 -12.59
N LYS A 81 11.72 -23.86 -11.39
CA LYS A 81 10.38 -23.31 -11.13
C LYS A 81 10.48 -22.04 -10.32
N VAL A 82 9.56 -21.13 -10.60
CA VAL A 82 9.28 -19.96 -9.79
C VAL A 82 7.91 -20.15 -9.16
N GLY A 83 7.84 -20.10 -7.85
CA GLY A 83 6.59 -20.14 -7.08
C GLY A 83 6.53 -18.96 -6.15
N ILE A 84 5.41 -18.24 -6.16
CA ILE A 84 5.16 -17.08 -5.29
C ILE A 84 3.77 -17.22 -4.72
N ASN A 85 3.68 -17.31 -3.39
CA ASN A 85 2.44 -17.28 -2.65
C ASN A 85 2.35 -15.98 -1.89
N THR A 86 1.25 -15.26 -2.04
CA THR A 86 1.05 -13.95 -1.43
C THR A 86 -0.30 -13.91 -0.72
N GLU A 87 -0.28 -13.51 0.54
CA GLU A 87 -1.48 -13.14 1.29
C GLU A 87 -1.35 -11.70 1.78
N ARG A 88 -2.40 -10.89 1.57
CA ARG A 88 -2.41 -9.51 2.03
C ARG A 88 -3.77 -9.11 2.55
N TYR A 89 -3.77 -8.55 3.76
CA TYR A 89 -4.95 -8.02 4.42
C TYR A 89 -4.72 -6.55 4.74
N GLU A 90 -5.69 -5.71 4.40
CA GLU A 90 -5.61 -4.28 4.64
C GLU A 90 -6.91 -3.79 5.28
N ALA A 91 -6.80 -2.85 6.19
CA ALA A 91 -7.92 -2.09 6.72
C ALA A 91 -7.58 -0.62 6.81
N PHE A 92 -8.56 0.25 6.55
CA PHE A 92 -8.38 1.69 6.71
C PHE A 92 -9.64 2.38 7.20
N THR A 93 -9.45 3.54 7.81
CA THR A 93 -10.52 4.50 8.06
C THR A 93 -10.05 5.91 7.75
N LYS A 94 -10.95 6.74 7.20
CA LYS A 94 -10.78 8.17 6.95
C LYS A 94 -11.95 8.89 7.57
N ASN A 95 -11.66 9.78 8.50
CA ASN A 95 -12.65 10.54 9.24
C ASN A 95 -12.34 12.02 9.05
N ALA A 96 -13.33 12.83 8.75
CA ALA A 96 -13.17 14.27 8.70
C ALA A 96 -14.31 14.95 9.42
N TYR A 97 -13.97 15.99 10.18
CA TYR A 97 -14.95 16.88 10.79
C TYR A 97 -14.77 18.29 10.22
N ILE A 98 -15.85 18.82 9.65
CA ILE A 98 -15.89 20.12 8.98
C ILE A 98 -16.44 21.13 9.97
N PHE A 99 -15.60 22.06 10.43
CA PHE A 99 -15.95 23.14 11.33
C PHE A 99 -16.65 24.28 10.57
N ASN A 100 -16.09 24.65 9.40
CA ASN A 100 -16.60 25.72 8.57
C ASN A 100 -16.42 25.36 7.09
N ARG A 101 -17.53 25.28 6.35
CA ARG A 101 -17.50 24.95 4.92
C ARG A 101 -17.05 26.11 4.03
N GLU A 102 -17.39 27.35 4.42
CA GLU A 102 -17.04 28.54 3.64
C GLU A 102 -15.53 28.78 3.65
N LYS A 103 -14.87 28.43 4.74
CA LYS A 103 -13.42 28.52 4.93
C LYS A 103 -12.68 27.20 4.77
N ASN A 104 -13.33 26.15 4.28
CA ASN A 104 -12.78 24.81 4.18
C ASN A 104 -12.06 24.33 5.47
N THR A 105 -12.51 24.87 6.65
CA THR A 105 -11.87 24.55 7.93
C THR A 105 -12.31 23.17 8.38
N ASN A 106 -11.36 22.24 8.41
CA ASN A 106 -11.63 20.87 8.76
C ASN A 106 -10.43 20.20 9.47
N VAL A 107 -10.73 19.11 10.17
CA VAL A 107 -9.74 18.17 10.69
C VAL A 107 -10.03 16.80 10.09
N ALA A 108 -9.02 16.12 9.60
CA ALA A 108 -9.11 14.76 9.07
C ALA A 108 -8.15 13.82 9.79
N LEU A 109 -8.65 12.63 10.14
CA LEU A 109 -7.87 11.52 10.69
C LEU A 109 -7.91 10.36 9.71
N ILE A 110 -6.74 9.92 9.27
CA ILE A 110 -6.56 8.73 8.44
C ILE A 110 -5.81 7.70 9.26
N LEU A 111 -6.34 6.50 9.32
CA LEU A 111 -5.66 5.34 9.90
C LEU A 111 -5.69 4.21 8.88
N SER A 112 -4.60 3.51 8.73
CA SER A 112 -4.53 2.29 7.92
C SER A 112 -3.55 1.28 8.50
N THR A 113 -3.82 0.02 8.23
CA THR A 113 -2.93 -1.09 8.60
C THR A 113 -2.94 -2.13 7.50
N SER A 114 -1.82 -2.81 7.33
CA SER A 114 -1.72 -3.96 6.45
C SER A 114 -0.84 -5.06 7.07
N ILE A 115 -1.19 -6.29 6.73
CA ILE A 115 -0.37 -7.49 6.95
C ILE A 115 -0.14 -8.08 5.56
N HIS A 116 1.12 -8.37 5.24
CA HIS A 116 1.51 -8.95 3.95
C HIS A 116 2.49 -10.07 4.19
N ASN A 117 2.11 -11.27 3.77
CA ASN A 117 2.92 -12.47 3.87
C ASN A 117 3.24 -12.93 2.46
N GLN A 118 4.50 -13.20 2.18
CA GLN A 118 4.93 -13.72 0.90
C GLN A 118 5.98 -14.81 1.07
N ASP A 119 5.71 -15.95 0.46
CA ASP A 119 6.66 -17.04 0.29
C ASP A 119 7.02 -17.14 -1.19
N ALA A 120 8.30 -16.95 -1.50
CA ALA A 120 8.80 -16.98 -2.88
C ALA A 120 9.97 -17.95 -3.04
N ALA A 121 9.89 -18.79 -4.06
CA ALA A 121 10.94 -19.69 -4.49
C ALA A 121 11.31 -19.43 -5.96
N TYR A 122 12.60 -19.32 -6.24
CA TYR A 122 13.17 -19.12 -7.57
C TYR A 122 14.22 -20.22 -7.82
N GLY A 123 13.74 -21.40 -8.25
CA GLY A 123 14.55 -22.63 -8.23
C GLY A 123 14.94 -22.98 -6.79
N ASN A 124 16.23 -22.98 -6.49
CA ASN A 124 16.77 -23.25 -5.15
C ASN A 124 16.96 -22.00 -4.27
N LYS A 125 16.59 -20.83 -4.76
CA LYS A 125 16.62 -19.57 -3.99
C LYS A 125 15.28 -19.35 -3.33
N LEU A 126 15.29 -18.88 -2.07
CA LEU A 126 14.09 -18.59 -1.29
C LEU A 126 14.11 -17.16 -0.81
N TYR A 127 12.94 -16.54 -0.77
CA TYR A 127 12.69 -15.27 -0.11
C TYR A 127 11.30 -15.30 0.51
N ASN A 128 11.24 -15.27 1.83
CA ASN A 128 10.00 -15.22 2.57
C ASN A 128 9.98 -13.97 3.40
N VAL A 129 8.84 -13.30 3.46
CA VAL A 129 8.66 -12.06 4.20
C VAL A 129 7.27 -11.97 4.82
N ASP A 130 7.25 -11.62 6.10
CA ASP A 130 6.07 -11.18 6.83
C ASP A 130 6.24 -9.69 7.13
N GLN A 131 5.39 -8.86 6.54
CA GLN A 131 5.39 -7.42 6.75
C GLN A 131 4.14 -6.99 7.49
N THR A 132 4.32 -6.13 8.47
CA THR A 132 3.24 -5.40 9.13
C THR A 132 3.45 -3.91 8.95
N ASN A 133 2.40 -3.20 8.58
CA ASN A 133 2.41 -1.73 8.49
C ASN A 133 1.25 -1.15 9.27
N PHE A 134 1.51 -0.04 9.94
CA PHE A 134 0.49 0.84 10.50
C PHE A 134 0.82 2.28 10.13
N TYR A 135 -0.17 3.00 9.62
CA TYR A 135 -0.07 4.42 9.31
C TYR A 135 -1.20 5.20 9.96
N GLY A 136 -0.84 6.32 10.57
CA GLY A 136 -1.76 7.31 11.11
C GLY A 136 -1.41 8.71 10.63
N SER A 137 -2.40 9.52 10.28
CA SER A 137 -2.23 10.92 9.91
C SER A 137 -3.38 11.76 10.42
N LEU A 138 -3.05 12.83 11.14
CA LEU A 138 -3.97 13.87 11.57
C LEU A 138 -3.66 15.14 10.80
N MET A 139 -4.67 15.67 10.09
CA MET A 139 -4.53 16.81 9.20
C MET A 139 -5.50 17.92 9.63
N PHE A 140 -5.07 19.16 9.55
CA PHE A 140 -5.90 20.34 9.71
C PHE A 140 -5.75 21.20 8.47
N GLU A 141 -6.86 21.66 7.92
CA GLU A 141 -6.91 22.55 6.76
C GLU A 141 -7.81 23.73 7.05
N THR A 142 -7.45 24.91 6.53
CA THR A 142 -8.27 26.10 6.59
C THR A 142 -7.92 27.10 5.48
N GLU A 143 -8.92 27.82 4.99
CA GLU A 143 -8.77 28.97 4.12
C GLU A 143 -8.98 30.25 4.94
N PHE A 144 -7.95 31.09 4.99
CA PHE A 144 -8.05 32.43 5.61
C PHE A 144 -8.81 33.41 4.72
N SER A 145 -8.63 33.25 3.39
CA SER A 145 -9.33 33.94 2.33
C SER A 145 -9.35 33.09 1.07
N PRO A 146 -10.10 33.45 0.02
CA PRO A 146 -10.08 32.72 -1.26
C PRO A 146 -8.68 32.55 -1.89
N GLN A 147 -7.74 33.43 -1.50
CA GLN A 147 -6.36 33.38 -2.01
C GLN A 147 -5.39 32.65 -1.09
N HIS A 148 -5.72 32.46 0.18
CA HIS A 148 -4.78 31.98 1.19
C HIS A 148 -5.29 30.76 1.93
N SER A 149 -4.59 29.65 1.80
CA SER A 149 -4.90 28.43 2.55
C SER A 149 -3.69 27.85 3.27
N LEU A 150 -3.96 27.17 4.38
CA LEU A 150 -2.99 26.46 5.20
C LEU A 150 -3.43 25.02 5.35
N SER A 151 -2.50 24.09 5.13
CA SER A 151 -2.62 22.69 5.50
C SER A 151 -1.47 22.32 6.43
N THR A 152 -1.77 21.70 7.57
CA THR A 152 -0.76 21.21 8.51
C THR A 152 -1.17 19.86 9.05
N GLY A 153 -0.21 19.07 9.52
CA GLY A 153 -0.54 17.76 10.03
C GLY A 153 0.61 17.06 10.72
N LEU A 154 0.22 15.99 11.39
CA LEU A 154 1.10 15.03 12.05
C LEU A 154 0.91 13.67 11.39
N SER A 155 1.97 12.89 11.30
CA SER A 155 1.90 11.52 10.80
C SER A 155 2.76 10.58 11.63
N PHE A 156 2.34 9.33 11.67
CA PHE A 156 3.09 8.22 12.23
C PHE A 156 3.04 7.06 11.25
N ASN A 157 4.18 6.45 10.98
CA ASN A 157 4.29 5.22 10.22
C ASN A 157 5.10 4.19 11.00
N HIS A 158 4.62 2.97 11.05
CA HIS A 158 5.31 1.81 11.58
C HIS A 158 5.41 0.75 10.49
N ASP A 159 6.62 0.30 10.19
CA ASP A 159 6.91 -0.83 9.33
C ASP A 159 7.71 -1.87 10.10
N GLY A 160 7.26 -3.11 10.05
CA GLY A 160 7.98 -4.27 10.57
C GLY A 160 8.14 -5.30 9.46
N TYR A 161 9.36 -5.82 9.30
CA TYR A 161 9.70 -6.87 8.34
C TYR A 161 10.40 -8.01 9.06
N ASP A 162 9.85 -9.17 8.90
CA ASP A 162 10.39 -10.44 9.33
C ASP A 162 10.74 -11.22 8.06
N GLN A 163 12.03 -11.43 7.78
CA GLN A 163 12.49 -11.90 6.49
C GLN A 163 13.44 -13.07 6.65
N SER A 164 13.29 -14.06 5.78
CA SER A 164 14.26 -15.13 5.59
C SER A 164 14.58 -15.30 4.11
N TYR A 165 15.86 -15.48 3.79
CA TYR A 165 16.28 -15.63 2.40
C TYR A 165 17.46 -16.58 2.25
N ARG A 166 17.49 -17.28 1.14
CA ARG A 166 18.62 -18.10 0.70
C ARG A 166 18.91 -17.78 -0.76
N LEU A 167 20.06 -17.19 -1.02
CA LEU A 167 20.47 -16.72 -2.35
C LEU A 167 21.55 -17.62 -2.99
N GLY A 168 22.13 -18.58 -2.24
CA GLY A 168 23.19 -19.48 -2.69
C GLY A 168 22.69 -20.87 -3.06
N HIS A 169 23.60 -21.66 -3.67
CA HIS A 169 23.33 -23.04 -4.10
C HIS A 169 23.43 -24.09 -2.98
N GLU A 170 23.78 -23.70 -1.76
CA GLU A 170 24.01 -24.68 -0.68
C GLU A 170 22.68 -25.19 -0.12
N SER A 171 22.27 -26.35 -0.58
CA SER A 171 21.21 -27.12 0.07
C SER A 171 21.67 -27.56 1.46
N GLY A 172 20.95 -27.13 2.50
CA GLY A 172 21.22 -27.52 3.89
C GLY A 172 21.86 -26.42 4.76
N SER A 173 22.29 -25.30 4.20
CA SER A 173 22.70 -24.14 5.02
C SER A 173 21.49 -23.52 5.74
N PRO A 174 21.66 -23.03 6.99
CA PRO A 174 20.62 -22.27 7.66
C PRO A 174 20.14 -21.12 6.80
N ILE A 175 18.83 -20.92 6.74
CA ILE A 175 18.24 -19.77 6.03
C ILE A 175 18.48 -18.54 6.92
N PRO A 176 19.24 -17.51 6.46
CA PRO A 176 19.43 -16.29 7.21
C PRO A 176 18.09 -15.63 7.50
N TYR A 177 17.94 -15.20 8.73
CA TYR A 177 16.77 -14.52 9.23
C TYR A 177 17.13 -13.09 9.58
N SER A 178 16.29 -12.14 9.21
CA SER A 178 16.45 -10.74 9.52
C SER A 178 15.12 -10.14 9.96
N TYR A 179 15.13 -9.50 11.10
CA TYR A 179 14.01 -8.70 11.58
C TYR A 179 14.41 -7.23 11.55
N THR A 180 13.63 -6.42 10.85
CA THR A 180 13.80 -4.96 10.82
C THR A 180 12.49 -4.28 11.16
N LYS A 181 12.58 -3.18 11.89
CA LYS A 181 11.45 -2.30 12.17
C LYS A 181 11.85 -0.85 12.03
N GLU A 182 10.94 -0.05 11.56
CA GLU A 182 11.09 1.38 11.47
C GLU A 182 9.84 2.08 11.99
N ASN A 183 10.05 3.13 12.77
CA ASN A 183 9.02 4.06 13.18
C ASN A 183 9.40 5.44 12.68
N VAL A 184 8.47 6.09 11.99
CA VAL A 184 8.64 7.45 11.49
C VAL A 184 7.53 8.33 12.04
N VAL A 185 7.91 9.36 12.80
CA VAL A 185 7.01 10.43 13.24
C VAL A 185 7.30 11.67 12.41
N GLY A 186 6.26 12.27 11.82
CA GLY A 186 6.40 13.45 10.97
C GLY A 186 5.42 14.56 11.31
N ALA A 187 5.84 15.79 11.03
CA ALA A 187 4.98 16.97 11.06
C ALA A 187 5.21 17.82 9.80
N TYR A 188 4.18 18.41 9.28
CA TYR A 188 4.28 19.31 8.13
C TYR A 188 3.41 20.55 8.26
N ALA A 189 3.81 21.60 7.56
CA ALA A 189 3.00 22.78 7.28
C ALA A 189 3.19 23.19 5.82
N GLN A 190 2.09 23.49 5.13
CA GLN A 190 2.05 23.89 3.74
C GLN A 190 1.12 25.09 3.60
N TYR A 191 1.62 26.14 2.99
CA TYR A 191 0.87 27.32 2.66
C TYR A 191 0.67 27.40 1.15
N THR A 192 -0.56 27.74 0.74
CA THR A 192 -0.93 27.90 -0.67
C THR A 192 -1.45 29.31 -0.88
N LEU A 193 -0.93 29.98 -1.90
CA LEU A 193 -1.32 31.31 -2.35
C LEU A 193 -1.87 31.19 -3.77
N ASN A 194 -3.16 31.49 -3.93
CA ASN A 194 -3.84 31.58 -5.21
C ASN A 194 -4.07 33.04 -5.54
N LEU A 195 -3.20 33.67 -6.35
CA LEU A 195 -3.31 35.09 -6.69
C LEU A 195 -4.44 35.36 -7.66
N ASN A 196 -4.70 34.43 -8.59
CA ASN A 196 -5.77 34.48 -9.58
C ASN A 196 -5.81 33.13 -10.30
N ASP A 197 -6.66 32.95 -11.30
CA ASP A 197 -6.77 31.69 -12.07
C ASP A 197 -5.50 31.31 -12.88
N GLN A 198 -4.46 32.13 -12.84
CA GLN A 198 -3.21 31.95 -13.60
C GLN A 198 -2.01 31.57 -12.72
N TRP A 199 -2.02 31.98 -11.44
CA TRP A 199 -0.88 31.78 -10.53
C TRP A 199 -1.30 31.13 -9.24
N LEU A 200 -0.84 29.87 -9.06
CA LEU A 200 -0.97 29.10 -7.83
C LEU A 200 0.43 28.83 -7.27
N MET A 201 0.75 29.40 -6.13
CA MET A 201 2.02 29.18 -5.43
C MET A 201 1.81 28.33 -4.19
N MET A 202 2.68 27.38 -3.99
CA MET A 202 2.67 26.50 -2.81
C MET A 202 4.07 26.46 -2.21
N ALA A 203 4.17 26.65 -0.90
CA ALA A 203 5.38 26.44 -0.13
C ALA A 203 5.09 25.57 1.09
N GLY A 204 5.94 24.61 1.36
CA GLY A 204 5.75 23.69 2.49
C GLY A 204 7.09 23.23 3.06
N ILE A 205 7.02 22.82 4.30
CA ILE A 205 8.11 22.20 5.02
C ILE A 205 7.59 20.97 5.77
N ARG A 206 8.35 19.90 5.76
CA ARG A 206 8.09 18.68 6.51
C ARG A 206 9.35 18.27 7.28
N GLY A 207 9.19 17.96 8.57
CA GLY A 207 10.20 17.35 9.39
C GLY A 207 9.76 15.94 9.78
N ASP A 208 10.67 14.97 9.63
CA ASP A 208 10.45 13.58 10.00
C ASP A 208 11.59 13.09 10.91
N HIS A 209 11.25 12.23 11.85
CA HIS A 209 12.19 11.48 12.67
C HIS A 209 11.98 10.00 12.48
N SER A 210 12.94 9.34 11.83
CA SER A 210 12.99 7.89 11.68
C SER A 210 13.79 7.27 12.83
N SER A 211 13.31 6.16 13.38
CA SER A 211 14.04 5.36 14.37
C SER A 211 15.37 4.83 13.84
N ASN A 212 15.52 4.68 12.53
CA ASN A 212 16.68 4.07 11.89
C ASN A 212 17.62 5.11 11.27
N HIS A 213 17.10 6.27 10.83
CA HIS A 213 17.84 7.27 10.06
C HIS A 213 17.94 8.64 10.75
N GLY A 214 17.28 8.81 11.91
CA GLY A 214 17.28 10.07 12.64
C GLY A 214 16.37 11.12 12.02
N PHE A 215 16.70 12.40 12.26
CA PHE A 215 15.85 13.53 11.84
C PHE A 215 16.29 14.10 10.49
N PHE A 216 15.30 14.42 9.64
CA PHE A 216 15.50 15.09 8.36
C PHE A 216 14.36 16.06 8.03
N ILE A 217 14.66 17.05 7.18
CA ILE A 217 13.72 18.09 6.76
C ILE A 217 13.59 18.06 5.23
N THR A 218 12.36 18.17 4.75
CA THR A 218 12.04 18.19 3.32
C THR A 218 11.27 19.46 2.99
N PRO A 219 11.91 20.49 2.38
CA PRO A 219 11.21 21.64 1.85
C PRO A 219 10.56 21.31 0.50
N ARG A 220 9.45 21.98 0.19
CA ARG A 220 8.74 21.88 -1.10
C ARG A 220 8.28 23.25 -1.54
N ALA A 221 8.40 23.54 -2.83
CA ALA A 221 7.82 24.72 -3.47
C ALA A 221 7.32 24.35 -4.88
N HIS A 222 6.18 24.92 -5.25
CA HIS A 222 5.58 24.78 -6.57
C HIS A 222 4.99 26.14 -7.00
N ILE A 223 5.03 26.40 -8.30
CA ILE A 223 4.42 27.56 -8.98
C ILE A 223 3.67 27.04 -10.19
#